data_eb24b57519a620ba86b4f43a6b7abd4a
#
_entry.id   eb24b57519a620ba86b4f43a6b7abd4a
#
_cell.length_a   1.000
_cell.length_b   1.000
_cell.length_c   1.000
_cell.angle_alpha   90.00
_cell.angle_beta   90.00
_cell.angle_gamma   90.00
#
_symmetry.space_group_name_H-M   'P 1'
#
loop_
_entity.id
_entity.type
_entity.pdbx_description
1 polymer ?
#
loop_
_entity_poly.entity_id
_entity_poly.type
_entity_poly.pdbx_seq_one_letter_code
_entity_poly.pdbx_strand_id
1 'polypeptide(L)'
;MLLATNTGNVMREFAPNAAVDLFHDAGFSALDFSFFDEKWYIEGIDPAFFRDLGTYAKDECVPFVQAHAPFHSSFPDAAQTESRFQDIVRSMRYAALLGVQTIVVHPVQHLTYADDGVPERLFEMNMDFYGRLIPYCEEWGIRVGVENMWQYRPWPKISHSTCSTPEEMIRYVDTLNSPWVTGCLDTGHASLVGQAPHAFVRSLGAGRLGSLHVHDVSRTEDSHTLPYLGVMDWNQFALALKDIGYEGDLTFECDGFFKKLPSQLYPEALRLLAQTGRQLMDLMG
;
A
#
# COMPACT_ATOMS: atom_id res chain seq x y z
N MET A 1 -1.91 13.56 10.94
CA MET A 1 -2.27 12.75 9.75
C MET A 1 -2.02 13.59 8.50
N LEU A 2 -1.25 13.09 7.56
CA LEU A 2 -1.04 13.69 6.24
C LEU A 2 -1.98 13.03 5.22
N LEU A 3 -2.26 13.76 4.13
CA LEU A 3 -2.97 13.23 2.98
C LEU A 3 -1.95 12.83 1.92
N ALA A 4 -1.84 11.54 1.66
CA ALA A 4 -0.90 10.97 0.69
C ALA A 4 -1.62 10.31 -0.48
N THR A 5 -0.90 10.09 -1.57
CA THR A 5 -1.35 9.26 -2.69
C THR A 5 -0.16 8.58 -3.36
N ASN A 6 -0.43 7.45 -4.00
CA ASN A 6 0.56 6.73 -4.77
C ASN A 6 1.01 7.52 -6.01
N THR A 7 2.26 7.32 -6.41
CA THR A 7 2.91 8.12 -7.47
C THR A 7 2.95 7.42 -8.83
N GLY A 8 2.57 6.15 -8.89
CA GLY A 8 2.83 5.28 -10.04
C GLY A 8 2.39 5.83 -11.39
N ASN A 9 1.12 6.21 -11.52
CA ASN A 9 0.59 6.72 -12.80
C ASN A 9 1.21 8.06 -13.20
N VAL A 10 1.39 8.97 -12.24
CA VAL A 10 1.91 10.32 -12.53
C VAL A 10 3.39 10.25 -12.94
N MET A 11 4.20 9.46 -12.23
CA MET A 11 5.64 9.30 -12.55
C MET A 11 5.94 8.44 -13.79
N ARG A 12 4.92 7.87 -14.43
CA ARG A 12 5.03 7.29 -15.77
C ARG A 12 4.97 8.36 -16.87
N GLU A 13 4.17 9.39 -16.64
CA GLU A 13 3.89 10.45 -17.62
C GLU A 13 4.78 11.69 -17.43
N PHE A 14 5.21 11.96 -16.20
CA PHE A 14 5.97 13.16 -15.83
C PHE A 14 7.31 12.79 -15.19
N ALA A 15 8.30 13.65 -15.37
CA ALA A 15 9.57 13.54 -14.65
C ALA A 15 9.34 13.61 -13.13
N PRO A 16 10.13 12.91 -12.29
CA PRO A 16 9.87 12.79 -10.86
C PRO A 16 9.65 14.11 -10.13
N ASN A 17 10.49 15.12 -10.34
CA ASN A 17 10.32 16.42 -9.70
C ASN A 17 9.04 17.13 -10.17
N ALA A 18 8.75 17.12 -11.47
CA ALA A 18 7.51 17.69 -12.00
C ALA A 18 6.25 16.93 -11.49
N ALA A 19 6.36 15.63 -11.21
CA ALA A 19 5.30 14.89 -10.55
C ALA A 19 5.09 15.35 -9.10
N VAL A 20 6.17 15.59 -8.35
CA VAL A 20 6.10 16.16 -6.99
C VAL A 20 5.38 17.52 -7.02
N ASP A 21 5.75 18.42 -7.95
CA ASP A 21 5.10 19.73 -8.10
C ASP A 21 3.59 19.59 -8.37
N LEU A 22 3.20 18.66 -9.24
CA LEU A 22 1.80 18.39 -9.55
C LEU A 22 0.99 17.91 -8.32
N PHE A 23 1.57 17.06 -7.48
CA PHE A 23 0.93 16.61 -6.24
C PHE A 23 0.81 17.74 -5.23
N HIS A 24 1.86 18.57 -5.06
CA HIS A 24 1.81 19.75 -4.22
C HIS A 24 0.70 20.72 -4.68
N ASP A 25 0.66 21.06 -5.96
CA ASP A 25 -0.33 21.98 -6.56
C ASP A 25 -1.76 21.45 -6.47
N ALA A 26 -1.93 20.13 -6.43
CA ALA A 26 -3.23 19.49 -6.21
C ALA A 26 -3.69 19.55 -4.73
N GLY A 27 -2.76 19.79 -3.80
CA GLY A 27 -3.03 19.94 -2.37
C GLY A 27 -2.87 18.66 -1.57
N PHE A 28 -2.01 17.74 -2.01
CA PHE A 28 -1.50 16.65 -1.16
C PHE A 28 -0.46 17.20 -0.17
N SER A 29 -0.29 16.52 0.95
CA SER A 29 0.69 16.87 1.97
C SER A 29 1.75 15.78 2.17
N ALA A 30 1.63 14.66 1.46
CA ALA A 30 2.60 13.57 1.45
C ALA A 30 2.43 12.69 0.20
N LEU A 31 3.39 11.78 -0.03
CA LEU A 31 3.43 10.87 -1.18
C LEU A 31 3.72 9.43 -0.76
N ASP A 32 3.21 8.50 -1.57
CA ASP A 32 3.52 7.07 -1.54
C ASP A 32 4.30 6.71 -2.82
N PHE A 33 5.56 6.29 -2.67
CA PHE A 33 6.40 5.97 -3.82
C PHE A 33 6.12 4.56 -4.34
N SER A 34 5.62 4.45 -5.58
CA SER A 34 5.29 3.17 -6.20
C SER A 34 6.51 2.56 -6.91
N PHE A 35 7.10 1.50 -6.36
CA PHE A 35 8.14 0.68 -7.01
C PHE A 35 7.52 -0.35 -7.97
N PHE A 36 6.53 0.04 -8.79
CA PHE A 36 5.86 -0.87 -9.71
C PHE A 36 6.64 -1.08 -11.01
N ASP A 37 7.35 -0.08 -11.49
CA ASP A 37 8.17 -0.17 -12.68
C ASP A 37 9.59 -0.62 -12.32
N GLU A 38 10.11 -1.61 -13.05
CA GLU A 38 11.43 -2.20 -12.84
C GLU A 38 12.57 -1.14 -12.84
N LYS A 39 12.42 -0.08 -13.63
CA LYS A 39 13.36 1.04 -13.67
C LYS A 39 13.66 1.67 -12.30
N TRP A 40 12.80 1.45 -11.30
CA TRP A 40 12.96 2.02 -9.95
C TRP A 40 13.70 1.10 -8.96
N TYR A 41 13.91 -0.18 -9.32
CA TYR A 41 14.58 -1.13 -8.43
C TYR A 41 15.61 -2.03 -9.12
N ILE A 42 15.94 -1.78 -10.41
CA ILE A 42 17.00 -2.51 -11.10
C ILE A 42 18.36 -2.27 -10.42
N GLU A 43 19.25 -3.23 -10.59
CA GLU A 43 20.63 -3.12 -10.13
C GLU A 43 21.36 -1.97 -10.83
N GLY A 44 22.18 -1.20 -10.08
CA GLY A 44 23.00 -0.14 -10.61
C GLY A 44 22.36 1.26 -10.65
N ILE A 45 21.14 1.46 -10.17
CA ILE A 45 20.62 2.82 -9.96
C ILE A 45 21.49 3.55 -8.93
N ASP A 46 21.86 4.80 -9.23
CA ASP A 46 22.55 5.65 -8.28
C ASP A 46 21.65 5.96 -7.07
N PRO A 47 22.03 5.52 -5.86
CA PRO A 47 21.27 5.83 -4.65
C PRO A 47 21.11 7.33 -4.37
N ALA A 48 21.97 8.19 -4.94
CA ALA A 48 21.84 9.64 -4.80
C ALA A 48 20.52 10.14 -5.38
N PHE A 49 20.04 9.54 -6.46
CA PHE A 49 18.75 9.89 -7.07
C PHE A 49 17.60 9.89 -6.04
N PHE A 50 17.51 8.85 -5.21
CA PHE A 50 16.42 8.75 -4.22
C PHE A 50 16.59 9.75 -3.07
N ARG A 51 17.83 10.02 -2.61
CA ARG A 51 18.08 11.05 -1.60
C ARG A 51 17.72 12.44 -2.12
N ASP A 52 18.12 12.75 -3.35
CA ASP A 52 17.87 14.06 -3.96
C ASP A 52 16.38 14.27 -4.21
N LEU A 53 15.67 13.24 -4.71
CA LEU A 53 14.22 13.29 -4.89
C LEU A 53 13.47 13.41 -3.55
N GLY A 54 13.91 12.68 -2.52
CA GLY A 54 13.34 12.78 -1.17
C GLY A 54 13.55 14.16 -0.55
N THR A 55 14.74 14.75 -0.75
CA THR A 55 15.04 16.12 -0.32
C THR A 55 14.15 17.12 -1.07
N TYR A 56 14.05 17.00 -2.38
CA TYR A 56 13.20 17.86 -3.20
C TYR A 56 11.73 17.82 -2.75
N ALA A 57 11.17 16.63 -2.59
CA ALA A 57 9.78 16.44 -2.15
C ALA A 57 9.52 17.04 -0.75
N LYS A 58 10.51 16.93 0.14
CA LYS A 58 10.43 17.53 1.48
C LYS A 58 10.49 19.07 1.42
N ASP A 59 11.33 19.63 0.58
CA ASP A 59 11.47 21.09 0.38
C ASP A 59 10.20 21.68 -0.23
N GLU A 60 9.52 20.93 -1.12
CA GLU A 60 8.19 21.26 -1.67
C GLU A 60 7.03 20.95 -0.71
N CYS A 61 7.28 20.56 0.55
CA CYS A 61 6.28 20.26 1.57
C CYS A 61 5.35 19.06 1.25
N VAL A 62 5.78 18.12 0.42
CA VAL A 62 5.08 16.86 0.11
C VAL A 62 6.02 15.64 0.26
N PRO A 63 6.58 15.39 1.46
CA PRO A 63 7.54 14.31 1.68
C PRO A 63 6.97 12.94 1.31
N PHE A 64 7.84 12.01 0.95
CA PHE A 64 7.48 10.60 0.87
C PHE A 64 7.36 10.02 2.28
N VAL A 65 6.19 9.50 2.63
CA VAL A 65 5.90 8.90 3.95
C VAL A 65 5.68 7.40 3.87
N GLN A 66 5.19 6.93 2.73
CA GLN A 66 4.93 5.54 2.42
C GLN A 66 5.57 5.16 1.08
N ALA A 67 5.79 3.87 0.86
CA ALA A 67 6.13 3.33 -0.44
C ALA A 67 5.46 1.97 -0.63
N HIS A 68 5.33 1.54 -1.89
CA HIS A 68 4.87 0.20 -2.26
C HIS A 68 5.99 -0.56 -2.97
N ALA A 69 6.34 -1.74 -2.46
CA ALA A 69 7.37 -2.60 -3.03
C ALA A 69 6.94 -3.25 -4.37
N PRO A 70 7.87 -3.79 -5.16
CA PRO A 70 7.52 -4.59 -6.33
C PRO A 70 6.67 -5.81 -5.96
N PHE A 71 5.70 -6.17 -6.80
CA PHE A 71 4.83 -7.35 -6.65
C PHE A 71 4.76 -8.15 -7.97
N HIS A 72 4.53 -9.46 -7.96
CA HIS A 72 4.19 -10.31 -6.82
C HIS A 72 5.42 -10.65 -6.00
N SER A 73 5.27 -10.91 -4.68
CA SER A 73 6.37 -11.23 -3.77
C SER A 73 6.87 -12.68 -3.91
N SER A 74 6.10 -13.55 -4.56
CA SER A 74 6.44 -14.97 -4.69
C SER A 74 5.88 -15.58 -5.96
N PHE A 75 6.56 -16.64 -6.41
CA PHE A 75 6.24 -17.41 -7.61
C PHE A 75 6.33 -18.92 -7.31
N PRO A 76 5.76 -19.80 -8.15
CA PRO A 76 5.98 -21.24 -8.04
C PRO A 76 7.45 -21.65 -8.16
N ASP A 77 8.25 -20.88 -8.90
CA ASP A 77 9.70 -21.06 -9.03
C ASP A 77 10.45 -20.39 -7.87
N ALA A 78 11.24 -21.15 -7.13
CA ALA A 78 11.97 -20.68 -5.96
C ALA A 78 13.08 -19.68 -6.31
N ALA A 79 13.77 -19.86 -7.45
CA ALA A 79 14.82 -18.92 -7.86
C ALA A 79 14.25 -17.58 -8.26
N GLN A 80 13.09 -17.56 -8.92
CA GLN A 80 12.35 -16.35 -9.25
C GLN A 80 11.84 -15.65 -7.99
N THR A 81 11.36 -16.41 -7.01
CA THR A 81 10.95 -15.86 -5.71
C THR A 81 12.13 -15.22 -4.98
N GLU A 82 13.30 -15.87 -4.96
CA GLU A 82 14.49 -15.29 -4.32
C GLU A 82 14.98 -14.03 -5.06
N SER A 83 14.98 -14.03 -6.39
CA SER A 83 15.29 -12.82 -7.17
C SER A 83 14.36 -11.67 -6.81
N ARG A 84 13.05 -11.93 -6.71
CA ARG A 84 12.05 -10.92 -6.28
C ARG A 84 12.27 -10.46 -4.85
N PHE A 85 12.67 -11.34 -3.95
CA PHE A 85 13.05 -10.96 -2.59
C PHE A 85 14.18 -9.93 -2.58
N GLN A 86 15.21 -10.12 -3.42
CA GLN A 86 16.32 -9.17 -3.55
C GLN A 86 15.86 -7.82 -4.15
N ASP A 87 14.91 -7.83 -5.10
CA ASP A 87 14.29 -6.60 -5.63
C ASP A 87 13.54 -5.84 -4.54
N ILE A 88 12.79 -6.56 -3.69
CA ILE A 88 12.07 -5.97 -2.55
C ILE A 88 13.07 -5.36 -1.56
N VAL A 89 14.12 -6.08 -1.18
CA VAL A 89 15.18 -5.56 -0.30
C VAL A 89 15.82 -4.31 -0.87
N ARG A 90 16.10 -4.29 -2.18
CA ARG A 90 16.64 -3.11 -2.86
C ARG A 90 15.67 -1.92 -2.82
N SER A 91 14.38 -2.17 -3.08
CA SER A 91 13.35 -1.13 -2.99
C SER A 91 13.18 -0.58 -1.57
N MET A 92 13.29 -1.41 -0.54
CA MET A 92 13.31 -0.98 0.87
C MET A 92 14.45 0.01 1.14
N ARG A 93 15.67 -0.31 0.67
CA ARG A 93 16.81 0.60 0.78
C ARG A 93 16.55 1.94 0.10
N TYR A 94 15.99 1.93 -1.09
CA TYR A 94 15.69 3.15 -1.84
C TYR A 94 14.54 3.94 -1.20
N ALA A 95 13.54 3.28 -0.65
CA ALA A 95 12.47 3.91 0.12
C ALA A 95 13.01 4.61 1.38
N ALA A 96 13.94 3.98 2.10
CA ALA A 96 14.60 4.61 3.24
C ALA A 96 15.40 5.86 2.82
N LEU A 97 16.07 5.85 1.66
CA LEU A 97 16.77 7.02 1.11
C LEU A 97 15.83 8.15 0.68
N LEU A 98 14.60 7.84 0.26
CA LEU A 98 13.53 8.83 0.02
C LEU A 98 13.01 9.46 1.32
N GLY A 99 13.29 8.89 2.49
CA GLY A 99 12.77 9.32 3.78
C GLY A 99 11.46 8.62 4.19
N VAL A 100 11.06 7.55 3.49
CA VAL A 100 9.86 6.75 3.76
C VAL A 100 9.96 6.07 5.12
N GLN A 101 8.86 6.06 5.87
CA GLN A 101 8.77 5.39 7.17
C GLN A 101 8.20 3.97 7.09
N THR A 102 7.32 3.71 6.12
CA THR A 102 6.70 2.39 5.95
C THR A 102 6.65 2.03 4.46
N ILE A 103 7.18 0.85 4.12
CA ILE A 103 7.01 0.27 2.77
C ILE A 103 6.03 -0.89 2.84
N VAL A 104 4.99 -0.83 2.01
CA VAL A 104 4.01 -1.92 1.88
C VAL A 104 4.61 -3.03 1.03
N VAL A 105 4.52 -4.26 1.51
CA VAL A 105 5.03 -5.45 0.84
C VAL A 105 3.94 -6.50 0.83
N HIS A 106 3.51 -6.91 -0.36
CA HIS A 106 2.53 -8.00 -0.51
C HIS A 106 3.02 -9.28 0.14
N PRO A 107 2.17 -10.03 0.83
CA PRO A 107 2.54 -11.34 1.35
C PRO A 107 2.77 -12.36 0.23
N VAL A 108 3.44 -13.45 0.57
CA VAL A 108 3.49 -14.67 -0.24
C VAL A 108 2.07 -15.18 -0.44
N GLN A 109 1.62 -15.30 -1.71
CA GLN A 109 0.25 -15.69 -2.04
C GLN A 109 0.11 -16.47 -3.36
N HIS A 110 1.17 -17.09 -3.86
CA HIS A 110 1.17 -17.80 -5.16
C HIS A 110 0.43 -19.14 -5.15
N LEU A 111 0.02 -19.63 -3.97
CA LEU A 111 -0.75 -20.86 -3.83
C LEU A 111 -2.26 -20.54 -3.87
N THR A 112 -3.09 -21.54 -4.25
CA THR A 112 -4.55 -21.40 -4.21
C THR A 112 -5.03 -21.42 -2.77
N TYR A 113 -5.34 -20.28 -2.20
CA TYR A 113 -5.67 -20.09 -0.77
C TYR A 113 -6.77 -21.03 -0.26
N ALA A 114 -7.76 -21.34 -1.09
CA ALA A 114 -8.91 -22.19 -0.70
C ALA A 114 -8.62 -23.69 -0.69
N ASP A 115 -7.43 -24.14 -1.07
CA ASP A 115 -7.08 -25.56 -1.02
C ASP A 115 -6.73 -25.98 0.40
N ASP A 116 -7.03 -27.24 0.75
CA ASP A 116 -6.84 -27.77 2.10
C ASP A 116 -5.38 -27.62 2.58
N GLY A 117 -5.23 -27.02 3.76
CA GLY A 117 -3.94 -26.80 4.40
C GLY A 117 -3.09 -25.65 3.79
N VAL A 118 -3.55 -25.05 2.67
CA VAL A 118 -2.81 -23.95 2.04
C VAL A 118 -2.75 -22.68 2.89
N PRO A 119 -3.80 -22.23 3.60
CA PRO A 119 -3.71 -21.06 4.48
C PRO A 119 -2.61 -21.19 5.53
N GLU A 120 -2.47 -22.37 6.18
CA GLU A 120 -1.43 -22.59 7.17
C GLU A 120 -0.04 -22.64 6.54
N ARG A 121 0.08 -23.27 5.38
CA ARG A 121 1.34 -23.28 4.63
C ARG A 121 1.78 -21.88 4.20
N LEU A 122 0.84 -21.05 3.73
CA LEU A 122 1.11 -19.64 3.41
C LEU A 122 1.50 -18.85 4.65
N PHE A 123 0.89 -19.14 5.79
CA PHE A 123 1.28 -18.52 7.06
C PHE A 123 2.75 -18.84 7.40
N GLU A 124 3.17 -20.10 7.37
CA GLU A 124 4.56 -20.50 7.62
C GLU A 124 5.54 -19.83 6.64
N MET A 125 5.21 -19.84 5.35
CA MET A 125 6.03 -19.19 4.32
C MET A 125 6.16 -17.68 4.55
N ASN A 126 5.10 -17.01 5.01
CA ASN A 126 5.12 -15.59 5.30
C ASN A 126 5.87 -15.25 6.59
N MET A 127 5.82 -16.12 7.60
CA MET A 127 6.66 -15.93 8.80
C MET A 127 8.15 -15.96 8.44
N ASP A 128 8.58 -16.88 7.58
CA ASP A 128 9.95 -16.88 7.04
C ASP A 128 10.22 -15.64 6.19
N PHE A 129 9.36 -15.33 5.23
CA PHE A 129 9.53 -14.22 4.29
C PHE A 129 9.68 -12.87 5.00
N TYR A 130 8.72 -12.50 5.86
CA TYR A 130 8.78 -11.24 6.61
C TYR A 130 9.89 -11.27 7.68
N GLY A 131 10.13 -12.43 8.30
CA GLY A 131 11.24 -12.61 9.25
C GLY A 131 12.59 -12.27 8.62
N ARG A 132 12.79 -12.62 7.35
CA ARG A 132 14.00 -12.28 6.58
C ARG A 132 14.11 -10.79 6.23
N LEU A 133 13.00 -10.03 6.20
CA LEU A 133 13.00 -8.59 5.94
C LEU A 133 13.33 -7.75 7.18
N ILE A 134 13.03 -8.24 8.40
CA ILE A 134 13.21 -7.51 9.66
C ILE A 134 14.64 -6.96 9.86
N PRO A 135 15.73 -7.72 9.61
CA PRO A 135 17.08 -7.17 9.73
C PRO A 135 17.36 -5.93 8.86
N TYR A 136 16.77 -5.89 7.65
CA TYR A 136 16.90 -4.73 6.76
C TYR A 136 16.04 -3.55 7.24
N CYS A 137 14.89 -3.84 7.86
CA CYS A 137 14.07 -2.82 8.50
C CYS A 137 14.84 -2.12 9.63
N GLU A 138 15.53 -2.90 10.48
CA GLU A 138 16.37 -2.41 11.58
C GLU A 138 17.55 -1.58 11.06
N GLU A 139 18.23 -2.08 10.03
CA GLU A 139 19.40 -1.42 9.45
C GLU A 139 19.04 -0.03 8.86
N TRP A 140 17.88 0.07 8.21
CA TRP A 140 17.51 1.30 7.48
C TRP A 140 16.47 2.15 8.18
N GLY A 141 15.95 1.71 9.33
CA GLY A 141 14.95 2.45 10.11
C GLY A 141 13.59 2.57 9.39
N ILE A 142 13.20 1.56 8.59
CA ILE A 142 11.96 1.53 7.83
C ILE A 142 11.09 0.36 8.27
N ARG A 143 9.77 0.55 8.36
CA ARG A 143 8.83 -0.54 8.67
C ARG A 143 8.31 -1.21 7.41
N VAL A 144 7.90 -2.47 7.54
CA VAL A 144 7.15 -3.20 6.51
C VAL A 144 5.68 -3.24 6.89
N GLY A 145 4.81 -2.82 5.97
CA GLY A 145 3.37 -3.00 6.02
C GLY A 145 2.95 -4.30 5.34
N VAL A 146 2.32 -5.21 6.10
CA VAL A 146 1.71 -6.44 5.57
C VAL A 146 0.33 -6.09 5.04
N GLU A 147 0.05 -6.35 3.78
CA GLU A 147 -1.20 -5.99 3.14
C GLU A 147 -2.21 -7.15 3.11
N ASN A 148 -3.50 -6.84 3.26
CA ASN A 148 -4.57 -7.82 3.07
C ASN A 148 -4.85 -8.03 1.59
N MET A 149 -4.95 -9.30 1.17
CA MET A 149 -5.00 -9.69 -0.23
C MET A 149 -6.29 -10.42 -0.61
N TRP A 150 -6.49 -10.56 -1.91
CA TRP A 150 -7.52 -11.37 -2.54
C TRP A 150 -6.95 -12.17 -3.71
N GLN A 151 -7.72 -13.15 -4.25
CA GLN A 151 -7.32 -13.96 -5.41
C GLN A 151 -8.44 -14.07 -6.44
N TYR A 152 -8.06 -14.12 -7.73
CA TYR A 152 -8.95 -14.59 -8.78
C TYR A 152 -9.08 -16.12 -8.77
N ARG A 153 -10.29 -16.59 -8.99
CA ARG A 153 -10.61 -18.01 -9.18
C ARG A 153 -11.60 -18.20 -10.34
N PRO A 154 -11.70 -19.43 -10.92
CA PRO A 154 -12.74 -19.71 -11.90
C PRO A 154 -14.14 -19.46 -11.33
N TRP A 155 -14.37 -19.84 -10.05
CA TRP A 155 -15.62 -19.61 -9.33
C TRP A 155 -15.46 -19.85 -7.81
N PRO A 156 -15.93 -18.94 -6.95
CA PRO A 156 -16.34 -17.57 -7.30
C PRO A 156 -15.15 -16.80 -7.91
N LYS A 157 -15.43 -15.83 -8.75
CA LYS A 157 -14.37 -15.07 -9.45
C LYS A 157 -13.38 -14.38 -8.52
N ILE A 158 -13.85 -13.94 -7.35
CA ILE A 158 -13.07 -13.34 -6.28
C ILE A 158 -13.17 -14.22 -5.04
N SER A 159 -12.06 -14.43 -4.37
CA SER A 159 -11.98 -15.25 -3.16
C SER A 159 -10.94 -14.70 -2.19
N HIS A 160 -11.02 -15.16 -0.94
CA HIS A 160 -10.01 -14.90 0.07
C HIS A 160 -8.60 -15.29 -0.38
N SER A 161 -7.63 -14.55 0.12
CA SER A 161 -6.20 -14.83 0.02
C SER A 161 -5.53 -14.51 1.36
N THR A 162 -4.22 -14.42 1.38
CA THR A 162 -3.41 -14.12 2.58
C THR A 162 -3.84 -12.82 3.25
N CYS A 163 -4.00 -12.83 4.56
CA CYS A 163 -4.39 -11.67 5.38
C CYS A 163 -5.74 -11.05 5.00
N SER A 164 -6.61 -11.79 4.32
CA SER A 164 -7.90 -11.28 3.82
C SER A 164 -8.94 -11.06 4.90
N THR A 165 -8.72 -11.51 6.12
CA THR A 165 -9.57 -11.26 7.28
C THR A 165 -8.81 -10.55 8.41
N PRO A 166 -9.51 -9.80 9.28
CA PRO A 166 -8.87 -9.15 10.42
C PRO A 166 -8.14 -10.13 11.32
N GLU A 167 -8.73 -11.30 11.58
CA GLU A 167 -8.17 -12.33 12.47
C GLU A 167 -6.84 -12.87 11.92
N GLU A 168 -6.78 -13.09 10.61
CA GLU A 168 -5.55 -13.55 9.97
C GLU A 168 -4.47 -12.46 9.99
N MET A 169 -4.79 -11.21 9.65
CA MET A 169 -3.85 -10.10 9.74
C MET A 169 -3.32 -9.91 11.16
N ILE A 170 -4.18 -9.97 12.18
CA ILE A 170 -3.79 -9.93 13.60
C ILE A 170 -2.81 -11.06 13.90
N ARG A 171 -3.12 -12.29 13.47
CA ARG A 171 -2.24 -13.44 13.66
C ARG A 171 -0.85 -13.20 13.05
N TYR A 172 -0.78 -12.64 11.85
CA TYR A 172 0.50 -12.34 11.17
C TYR A 172 1.32 -11.31 11.95
N VAL A 173 0.75 -10.16 12.23
CA VAL A 173 1.44 -9.06 12.92
C VAL A 173 1.87 -9.49 14.33
N ASP A 174 0.98 -10.13 15.09
CA ASP A 174 1.26 -10.54 16.47
C ASP A 174 2.29 -11.67 16.54
N THR A 175 2.32 -12.60 15.56
CA THR A 175 3.31 -13.69 15.54
C THR A 175 4.71 -13.17 15.16
N LEU A 176 4.80 -12.25 14.19
CA LEU A 176 6.06 -11.60 13.84
C LEU A 176 6.62 -10.76 14.99
N ASN A 177 5.73 -10.22 15.83
CA ASN A 177 6.05 -9.53 17.10
C ASN A 177 7.26 -8.60 17.00
N SER A 178 7.30 -7.78 15.98
CA SER A 178 8.40 -6.85 15.70
C SER A 178 7.89 -5.42 15.57
N PRO A 179 8.57 -4.42 16.15
CA PRO A 179 8.20 -3.01 15.97
C PRO A 179 8.38 -2.54 14.51
N TRP A 180 9.03 -3.36 13.69
CA TRP A 180 9.30 -3.10 12.28
C TRP A 180 8.23 -3.66 11.34
N VAL A 181 7.21 -4.34 11.88
CA VAL A 181 6.12 -4.93 11.09
C VAL A 181 4.79 -4.36 11.56
N THR A 182 3.97 -3.96 10.60
CA THR A 182 2.62 -3.43 10.85
C THR A 182 1.65 -3.93 9.77
N GLY A 183 0.35 -3.80 10.00
CA GLY A 183 -0.65 -4.07 8.97
C GLY A 183 -0.82 -2.86 8.05
N CYS A 184 -1.01 -3.14 6.77
CA CYS A 184 -1.55 -2.21 5.79
C CYS A 184 -2.96 -2.66 5.42
N LEU A 185 -3.96 -1.81 5.64
CA LEU A 185 -5.32 -2.12 5.18
C LEU A 185 -5.55 -1.52 3.79
N ASP A 186 -5.69 -2.41 2.81
CA ASP A 186 -6.30 -2.08 1.54
C ASP A 186 -7.82 -2.22 1.65
N THR A 187 -8.50 -1.09 1.43
CA THR A 187 -9.96 -0.99 1.60
C THR A 187 -10.73 -1.72 0.51
N GLY A 188 -10.20 -1.71 -0.72
CA GLY A 188 -10.78 -2.39 -1.85
C GLY A 188 -10.65 -3.90 -1.73
N HIS A 189 -9.47 -4.40 -1.40
CA HIS A 189 -9.21 -5.83 -1.18
C HIS A 189 -10.14 -6.41 -0.09
N ALA A 190 -10.28 -5.70 1.04
CA ALA A 190 -11.21 -6.10 2.09
C ALA A 190 -12.65 -6.19 1.57
N SER A 191 -13.12 -5.15 0.87
CA SER A 191 -14.47 -5.09 0.31
C SER A 191 -14.76 -6.19 -0.71
N LEU A 192 -13.78 -6.53 -1.56
CA LEU A 192 -13.90 -7.57 -2.58
C LEU A 192 -14.16 -8.96 -1.99
N VAL A 193 -13.57 -9.27 -0.85
CA VAL A 193 -13.78 -10.56 -0.16
C VAL A 193 -14.94 -10.51 0.83
N GLY A 194 -15.73 -9.44 0.83
CA GLY A 194 -16.91 -9.30 1.68
C GLY A 194 -16.63 -8.83 3.11
N GLN A 195 -15.40 -8.38 3.38
CA GLN A 195 -15.07 -7.73 4.64
C GLN A 195 -15.45 -6.24 4.58
N ALA A 196 -16.06 -5.73 5.65
CA ALA A 196 -16.33 -4.31 5.74
C ALA A 196 -15.06 -3.57 6.23
N PRO A 197 -14.46 -2.63 5.46
CA PRO A 197 -13.22 -1.96 5.85
C PRO A 197 -13.29 -1.30 7.23
N HIS A 198 -14.44 -0.70 7.60
CA HIS A 198 -14.62 -0.09 8.92
C HIS A 198 -14.60 -1.11 10.08
N ALA A 199 -15.10 -2.33 9.86
CA ALA A 199 -15.03 -3.40 10.86
C ALA A 199 -13.60 -3.95 10.94
N PHE A 200 -12.92 -4.07 9.81
CA PHE A 200 -11.50 -4.47 9.74
C PHE A 200 -10.62 -3.50 10.54
N VAL A 201 -10.79 -2.18 10.34
CA VAL A 201 -10.09 -1.13 11.11
C VAL A 201 -10.29 -1.31 12.61
N ARG A 202 -11.55 -1.46 13.07
CA ARG A 202 -11.84 -1.62 14.51
C ARG A 202 -11.24 -2.88 15.10
N SER A 203 -11.20 -3.98 14.33
CA SER A 203 -10.60 -5.24 14.78
C SER A 203 -9.08 -5.16 14.92
N LEU A 204 -8.38 -4.48 14.01
CA LEU A 204 -6.93 -4.29 14.10
C LEU A 204 -6.53 -3.38 15.25
N GLY A 205 -7.27 -2.28 15.45
CA GLY A 205 -6.90 -1.22 16.37
C GLY A 205 -5.62 -0.46 15.92
N ALA A 206 -5.36 0.68 16.55
CA ALA A 206 -4.22 1.53 16.19
C ALA A 206 -2.85 0.86 16.38
N GLY A 207 -2.73 -0.09 17.30
CA GLY A 207 -1.45 -0.75 17.58
C GLY A 207 -0.96 -1.69 16.46
N ARG A 208 -1.84 -2.12 15.55
CA ARG A 208 -1.50 -3.02 14.44
C ARG A 208 -1.65 -2.37 13.08
N LEU A 209 -2.50 -1.36 12.94
CA LEU A 209 -2.76 -0.65 11.68
C LEU A 209 -1.77 0.50 11.53
N GLY A 210 -0.75 0.35 10.70
CA GLY A 210 0.27 1.39 10.51
C GLY A 210 0.25 2.08 9.16
N SER A 211 -0.47 1.54 8.18
CA SER A 211 -0.60 2.12 6.84
C SER A 211 -1.94 1.76 6.18
N LEU A 212 -2.29 2.51 5.14
CA LEU A 212 -3.54 2.36 4.40
C LEU A 212 -3.27 2.39 2.90
N HIS A 213 -4.06 1.61 2.14
CA HIS A 213 -4.33 1.80 0.73
C HIS A 213 -5.83 2.08 0.56
N VAL A 214 -6.16 3.35 0.34
CA VAL A 214 -7.55 3.82 0.30
C VAL A 214 -8.00 3.99 -1.14
N HIS A 215 -8.94 3.18 -1.56
CA HIS A 215 -9.62 3.28 -2.85
C HIS A 215 -10.98 2.61 -2.79
N ASP A 216 -11.86 2.94 -3.72
CA ASP A 216 -13.15 2.28 -3.86
C ASP A 216 -13.08 1.19 -4.95
N VAL A 217 -13.98 0.24 -4.86
CA VAL A 217 -14.08 -0.88 -5.81
C VAL A 217 -15.51 -1.09 -6.28
N SER A 218 -15.65 -1.71 -7.44
CA SER A 218 -16.92 -2.34 -7.81
C SER A 218 -17.09 -3.66 -7.02
N ARG A 219 -18.30 -4.26 -7.06
CA ARG A 219 -18.53 -5.56 -6.37
C ARG A 219 -17.76 -6.73 -6.97
N THR A 220 -17.19 -6.59 -8.14
CA THR A 220 -16.67 -7.69 -8.94
C THR A 220 -15.29 -7.45 -9.54
N GLU A 221 -14.71 -6.30 -9.28
CA GLU A 221 -13.44 -5.87 -9.88
C GLU A 221 -12.67 -5.00 -8.91
N ASP A 222 -11.38 -5.28 -8.82
CA ASP A 222 -10.41 -4.43 -8.12
C ASP A 222 -10.12 -3.20 -8.98
N SER A 223 -11.00 -2.21 -8.85
CA SER A 223 -11.05 -1.09 -9.77
C SER A 223 -10.19 0.09 -9.36
N HIS A 224 -9.62 0.08 -8.16
CA HIS A 224 -8.79 1.17 -7.62
C HIS A 224 -9.32 2.57 -7.99
N THR A 225 -10.63 2.77 -7.77
CA THR A 225 -11.30 4.02 -8.14
C THR A 225 -11.37 5.00 -6.97
N LEU A 226 -11.79 6.23 -7.28
CA LEU A 226 -11.98 7.27 -6.29
C LEU A 226 -13.03 6.86 -5.24
N PRO A 227 -12.85 7.16 -3.95
CA PRO A 227 -13.90 7.03 -2.95
C PRO A 227 -15.23 7.68 -3.38
N TYR A 228 -16.34 7.04 -3.03
CA TYR A 228 -17.72 7.37 -3.44
C TYR A 228 -18.11 6.97 -4.87
N LEU A 229 -17.19 6.40 -5.68
CA LEU A 229 -17.53 5.88 -7.01
C LEU A 229 -17.77 4.36 -7.03
N GLY A 230 -17.67 3.70 -5.89
CA GLY A 230 -17.86 2.25 -5.72
C GLY A 230 -18.94 1.92 -4.71
N VAL A 231 -18.64 0.97 -3.83
CA VAL A 231 -19.65 0.32 -2.96
C VAL A 231 -19.43 0.53 -1.47
N MET A 232 -18.37 1.24 -1.07
CA MET A 232 -17.99 1.33 0.35
C MET A 232 -18.70 2.45 1.10
N ASP A 233 -18.93 2.23 2.41
CA ASP A 233 -19.44 3.24 3.35
C ASP A 233 -18.27 4.04 3.94
N TRP A 234 -17.94 5.13 3.29
CA TRP A 234 -16.82 6.00 3.66
C TRP A 234 -17.04 6.74 4.98
N ASN A 235 -18.29 7.01 5.35
CA ASN A 235 -18.60 7.62 6.64
C ASN A 235 -18.24 6.66 7.79
N GLN A 236 -18.63 5.38 7.66
CA GLN A 236 -18.28 4.36 8.66
C GLN A 236 -16.77 4.10 8.69
N PHE A 237 -16.10 4.15 7.55
CA PHE A 237 -14.64 3.99 7.48
C PHE A 237 -13.91 5.12 8.22
N ALA A 238 -14.25 6.38 7.95
CA ALA A 238 -13.68 7.53 8.62
C ALA A 238 -13.93 7.50 10.14
N LEU A 239 -15.16 7.18 10.56
CA LEU A 239 -15.50 7.02 11.98
C LEU A 239 -14.72 5.88 12.64
N ALA A 240 -14.47 4.78 11.93
CA ALA A 240 -13.67 3.67 12.47
C ALA A 240 -12.22 4.07 12.72
N LEU A 241 -11.59 4.82 11.82
CA LEU A 241 -10.24 5.36 12.03
C LEU A 241 -10.18 6.30 13.25
N LYS A 242 -11.20 7.16 13.40
CA LYS A 242 -11.36 8.01 14.59
C LYS A 242 -11.51 7.19 15.86
N ASP A 243 -12.40 6.19 15.86
CA ASP A 243 -12.71 5.34 17.03
C ASP A 243 -11.47 4.63 17.59
N ILE A 244 -10.56 4.19 16.71
CA ILE A 244 -9.31 3.54 17.14
C ILE A 244 -8.18 4.53 17.46
N GLY A 245 -8.36 5.84 17.20
CA GLY A 245 -7.31 6.83 17.33
C GLY A 245 -6.17 6.60 16.33
N TYR A 246 -6.48 6.36 15.05
CA TYR A 246 -5.47 6.15 14.02
C TYR A 246 -4.59 7.40 13.82
N GLU A 247 -3.27 7.23 13.96
CA GLU A 247 -2.28 8.32 13.85
C GLU A 247 -1.44 8.27 12.57
N GLY A 248 -1.63 7.25 11.73
CA GLY A 248 -0.96 7.14 10.43
C GLY A 248 -1.52 8.11 9.39
N ASP A 249 -1.08 7.96 8.16
CA ASP A 249 -1.47 8.84 7.06
C ASP A 249 -2.63 8.26 6.25
N LEU A 250 -3.47 9.13 5.68
CA LEU A 250 -4.53 8.74 4.75
C LEU A 250 -3.92 8.65 3.34
N THR A 251 -3.57 7.43 2.92
CA THR A 251 -2.88 7.18 1.66
C THR A 251 -3.83 6.60 0.62
N PHE A 252 -4.02 7.30 -0.48
CA PHE A 252 -4.79 6.81 -1.62
C PHE A 252 -3.97 5.89 -2.52
N GLU A 253 -4.62 4.83 -3.00
CA GLU A 253 -4.14 3.97 -4.08
C GLU A 253 -5.19 3.89 -5.20
N CYS A 254 -5.41 5.02 -5.88
CA CYS A 254 -6.47 5.18 -6.88
C CYS A 254 -5.95 5.05 -8.32
N ASP A 255 -5.10 4.08 -8.60
CA ASP A 255 -4.49 3.87 -9.93
C ASP A 255 -5.51 3.67 -11.05
N GLY A 256 -6.60 2.97 -10.75
CA GLY A 256 -7.66 2.73 -11.72
C GLY A 256 -8.41 3.99 -12.15
N PHE A 257 -8.47 4.98 -11.27
CA PHE A 257 -9.09 6.27 -11.57
C PHE A 257 -8.33 7.02 -12.70
N PHE A 258 -7.01 6.88 -12.75
CA PHE A 258 -6.17 7.53 -13.77
C PHE A 258 -6.04 6.72 -15.06
N LYS A 259 -6.25 5.40 -15.02
CA LYS A 259 -5.91 4.44 -16.10
C LYS A 259 -6.45 4.79 -17.49
N LYS A 260 -7.57 5.49 -17.57
CA LYS A 260 -8.21 5.88 -18.83
C LYS A 260 -8.19 7.38 -19.10
N LEU A 261 -7.59 8.16 -18.22
CA LEU A 261 -7.50 9.60 -18.39
C LEU A 261 -6.27 9.95 -19.24
N PRO A 262 -6.37 10.85 -20.19
CA PRO A 262 -5.18 11.45 -20.80
C PRO A 262 -4.43 12.29 -19.76
N SER A 263 -3.09 12.31 -19.83
CA SER A 263 -2.24 12.97 -18.83
C SER A 263 -2.50 14.48 -18.68
N GLN A 264 -3.08 15.13 -19.72
CA GLN A 264 -3.50 16.53 -19.66
C GLN A 264 -4.59 16.79 -18.61
N LEU A 265 -5.35 15.77 -18.21
CA LEU A 265 -6.39 15.86 -17.17
C LEU A 265 -5.90 15.48 -15.76
N TYR A 266 -4.64 15.05 -15.63
CA TYR A 266 -4.10 14.64 -14.32
C TYR A 266 -4.14 15.75 -13.27
N PRO A 267 -3.85 17.04 -13.57
CA PRO A 267 -3.94 18.11 -12.57
C PRO A 267 -5.34 18.23 -11.94
N GLU A 268 -6.40 18.16 -12.75
CA GLU A 268 -7.79 18.23 -12.27
C GLU A 268 -8.21 16.97 -11.52
N ALA A 269 -7.79 15.80 -12.02
CA ALA A 269 -8.05 14.52 -11.37
C ALA A 269 -7.38 14.45 -9.98
N LEU A 270 -6.12 14.90 -9.87
CA LEU A 270 -5.40 14.99 -8.61
C LEU A 270 -6.04 15.95 -7.62
N ARG A 271 -6.53 17.12 -8.09
CA ARG A 271 -7.27 18.06 -7.23
C ARG A 271 -8.56 17.44 -6.69
N LEU A 272 -9.32 16.73 -7.54
CA LEU A 272 -10.52 16.03 -7.10
C LEU A 272 -10.18 14.94 -6.06
N LEU A 273 -9.14 14.16 -6.31
CA LEU A 273 -8.66 13.13 -5.37
C LEU A 273 -8.26 13.76 -4.03
N ALA A 274 -7.49 14.85 -4.04
CA ALA A 274 -7.08 15.54 -2.83
C ALA A 274 -8.27 16.17 -2.07
N GLN A 275 -9.26 16.71 -2.78
CA GLN A 275 -10.49 17.21 -2.17
C GLN A 275 -11.29 16.10 -1.51
N THR A 276 -11.37 14.93 -2.16
CA THR A 276 -12.02 13.73 -1.59
C THR A 276 -11.33 13.29 -0.30
N GLY A 277 -9.99 13.31 -0.27
CA GLY A 277 -9.22 12.98 0.93
C GLY A 277 -9.49 13.95 2.08
N ARG A 278 -9.48 15.25 1.82
CA ARG A 278 -9.82 16.25 2.84
C ARG A 278 -11.22 16.03 3.41
N GLN A 279 -12.21 15.73 2.55
CA GLN A 279 -13.56 15.40 3.00
C GLN A 279 -13.60 14.17 3.93
N LEU A 280 -12.80 13.13 3.65
CA LEU A 280 -12.68 11.97 4.55
C LEU A 280 -12.01 12.34 5.88
N MET A 281 -10.95 13.15 5.84
CA MET A 281 -10.25 13.63 7.04
C MET A 281 -11.16 14.51 7.91
N ASP A 282 -11.99 15.37 7.31
CA ASP A 282 -12.97 16.20 8.02
C ASP A 282 -14.02 15.36 8.78
N LEU A 283 -14.37 14.18 8.26
CA LEU A 283 -15.26 13.23 8.97
C LEU A 283 -14.61 12.59 10.20
N MET A 284 -13.29 12.53 10.21
CA MET A 284 -12.53 12.01 11.37
C MET A 284 -12.43 13.05 12.49
N GLY A 285 -12.57 14.34 12.22
CA GLY A 285 -12.63 15.47 13.18
C GLY A 285 -11.30 16.00 13.53
#